data_ac163ec5e278fb2fd477a8d98f5d3ef0
#
_entry.id   ac163ec5e278fb2fd477a8d98f5d3ef0
#
_cell.length_a   1.000
_cell.length_b   1.000
_cell.length_c   1.000
_cell.angle_alpha   90.00
_cell.angle_beta   90.00
_cell.angle_gamma   90.00
#
_symmetry.space_group_name_H-M   'P 1'
#
loop_
_entity.id
_entity.type
_entity.pdbx_description
1 polymer ?
#
loop_
_entity_poly.entity_id
_entity_poly.type
_entity_poly.pdbx_seq_one_letter_code
_entity_poly.pdbx_strand_id
1 'polypeptide(L)'
;MVGVVLVCHSNKLAQGLLHELRMFSKTCPIAVAGGDDNDDYGTSYTKIKNAINEVYSQDGVCIITDVGSSTMTAQIIIEELNDNKIKLLDCPMLEGAINVVTSCEQGKTINEILNSIN
;
A
#
# COMPACT_ATOMS: atom_id res chain seq x y z
N MET A 1 -7.20 12.16 3.53
CA MET A 1 -5.83 11.82 3.10
C MET A 1 -5.85 10.54 2.29
N VAL A 2 -4.98 10.44 1.30
CA VAL A 2 -4.81 9.22 0.53
C VAL A 2 -4.32 8.11 1.45
N GLY A 3 -4.91 6.91 1.34
CA GLY A 3 -4.46 5.74 2.10
C GLY A 3 -3.33 5.02 1.40
N VAL A 4 -2.48 4.36 2.16
CA VAL A 4 -1.33 3.61 1.63
C VAL A 4 -1.39 2.17 2.14
N VAL A 5 -1.32 1.22 1.22
CA VAL A 5 -1.28 -0.21 1.55
C VAL A 5 0.06 -0.78 1.07
N LEU A 6 0.76 -1.46 1.96
CA LEU A 6 2.02 -2.11 1.66
C LEU A 6 1.80 -3.62 1.70
N VAL A 7 2.13 -4.30 0.60
CA VAL A 7 1.95 -5.74 0.48
C VAL A 7 3.32 -6.41 0.40
N CYS A 8 3.62 -7.23 1.38
CA CYS A 8 4.92 -7.89 1.52
C CYS A 8 4.75 -9.40 1.71
N HIS A 9 5.71 -10.18 1.25
CA HIS A 9 5.72 -11.64 1.46
C HIS A 9 6.04 -12.02 2.90
N SER A 10 6.58 -11.10 3.69
CA SER A 10 6.96 -11.32 5.08
C SER A 10 6.21 -10.34 5.98
N ASN A 11 5.53 -10.86 6.99
CA ASN A 11 4.86 -9.98 7.95
C ASN A 11 5.87 -9.14 8.74
N LYS A 12 7.04 -9.70 9.05
CA LYS A 12 8.09 -8.94 9.74
C LYS A 12 8.57 -7.76 8.91
N LEU A 13 8.75 -7.96 7.61
CA LEU A 13 9.11 -6.86 6.71
C LEU A 13 8.02 -5.79 6.69
N ALA A 14 6.77 -6.21 6.56
CA ALA A 14 5.63 -5.28 6.52
C ALA A 14 5.57 -4.44 7.78
N GLN A 15 5.69 -5.05 8.95
CA GLN A 15 5.65 -4.34 10.23
C GLN A 15 6.85 -3.41 10.38
N GLY A 16 8.03 -3.84 9.94
CA GLY A 16 9.23 -3.01 9.96
C GLY A 16 9.12 -1.79 9.05
N LEU A 17 8.54 -1.96 7.87
CA LEU A 17 8.28 -0.84 6.96
C LEU A 17 7.30 0.16 7.59
N LEU A 18 6.22 -0.31 8.17
CA LEU A 18 5.27 0.56 8.85
C LEU A 18 5.96 1.38 9.93
N HIS A 19 6.79 0.73 10.74
CA HIS A 19 7.56 1.39 11.80
C HIS A 19 8.47 2.48 11.21
N GLU A 20 9.20 2.15 10.18
CA GLU A 20 10.11 3.09 9.51
C GLU A 20 9.36 4.29 8.92
N LEU A 21 8.24 4.02 8.25
CA LEU A 21 7.48 5.06 7.56
C LEU A 21 6.85 6.07 8.53
N ARG A 22 6.59 5.68 9.77
CA ARG A 22 6.10 6.60 10.79
C ARG A 22 7.11 7.69 11.15
N MET A 23 8.38 7.50 10.80
CA MET A 23 9.38 8.53 10.90
C MET A 23 9.15 9.65 9.89
N PHE A 24 8.57 9.33 8.73
CA PHE A 24 8.32 10.27 7.63
C PHE A 24 6.92 10.87 7.65
N SER A 25 5.95 10.15 8.19
CA SER A 25 4.58 10.64 8.32
C SER A 25 3.90 9.98 9.51
N LYS A 26 3.37 10.80 10.41
CA LYS A 26 2.65 10.33 11.59
C LYS A 26 1.14 10.21 11.34
N THR A 27 0.63 10.89 10.34
CA THR A 27 -0.82 11.01 10.12
C THR A 27 -1.32 10.28 8.87
N CYS A 28 -0.44 9.96 7.92
CA CYS A 28 -0.84 9.23 6.71
C CYS A 28 -1.49 7.89 7.10
N PRO A 29 -2.68 7.57 6.60
CA PRO A 29 -3.27 6.25 6.84
C PRO A 29 -2.45 5.19 6.12
N ILE A 30 -1.86 4.28 6.90
CA ILE A 30 -1.01 3.21 6.37
C ILE A 30 -1.52 1.89 6.93
N ALA A 31 -1.75 0.92 6.06
CA ALA A 31 -2.05 -0.46 6.45
C ALA A 31 -1.10 -1.39 5.75
N VAL A 32 -0.76 -2.50 6.39
CA VAL A 32 0.16 -3.47 5.83
C VAL A 32 -0.53 -4.82 5.69
N ALA A 33 -0.15 -5.56 4.65
CA ALA A 33 -0.59 -6.93 4.41
C ALA A 33 0.67 -7.75 4.22
N GLY A 34 1.14 -8.40 5.27
CA GLY A 34 2.39 -9.16 5.26
C GLY A 34 2.19 -10.63 5.49
N GLY A 35 2.78 -11.45 4.63
CA GLY A 35 2.69 -12.91 4.72
C GLY A 35 1.37 -13.48 4.25
N ASP A 36 1.27 -14.81 4.30
CA ASP A 36 0.04 -15.51 3.96
C ASP A 36 -0.96 -15.53 5.14
N ASP A 37 -2.03 -16.29 5.03
CA ASP A 37 -3.08 -16.34 6.07
C ASP A 37 -2.57 -16.93 7.38
N ASN A 38 -1.48 -17.68 7.36
CA ASN A 38 -0.89 -18.30 8.55
C ASN A 38 0.35 -17.55 9.04
N ASP A 39 0.60 -16.34 8.53
CA ASP A 39 1.77 -15.51 8.83
C ASP A 39 3.11 -16.15 8.38
N ASP A 40 3.05 -17.12 7.48
CA ASP A 40 4.21 -17.65 6.79
C ASP A 40 4.54 -16.76 5.58
N TYR A 41 5.66 -17.04 4.92
CA TYR A 41 6.00 -16.32 3.69
C TYR A 41 4.95 -16.55 2.63
N GLY A 42 4.53 -15.50 1.98
CA GLY A 42 3.54 -15.58 0.92
C GLY A 42 2.66 -14.34 0.85
N THR A 43 1.52 -14.50 0.18
CA THR A 43 0.57 -13.42 -0.08
C THR A 43 -0.83 -13.85 0.37
N SER A 44 -1.55 -12.95 1.00
CA SER A 44 -2.91 -13.20 1.47
C SER A 44 -3.90 -12.24 0.81
N TYR A 45 -4.81 -12.77 0.03
CA TYR A 45 -5.94 -12.03 -0.54
C TYR A 45 -6.73 -11.31 0.55
N THR A 46 -7.04 -12.02 1.63
CA THR A 46 -7.85 -11.48 2.73
C THR A 46 -7.14 -10.33 3.43
N LYS A 47 -5.85 -10.47 3.72
CA LYS A 47 -5.08 -9.41 4.37
C LYS A 47 -5.01 -8.15 3.50
N ILE A 48 -4.81 -8.31 2.20
CA ILE A 48 -4.75 -7.16 1.27
C ILE A 48 -6.10 -6.44 1.25
N LYS A 49 -7.17 -7.19 1.12
CA LYS A 49 -8.52 -6.61 1.07
C LYS A 49 -8.85 -5.87 2.35
N ASN A 50 -8.53 -6.47 3.51
CA ASN A 50 -8.73 -5.83 4.81
C ASN A 50 -7.90 -4.55 4.95
N ALA A 51 -6.66 -4.57 4.48
CA ALA A 51 -5.79 -3.40 4.52
C ALA A 51 -6.35 -2.25 3.68
N ILE A 52 -6.85 -2.55 2.48
CA ILE A 52 -7.50 -1.54 1.64
C ILE A 52 -8.69 -0.93 2.37
N ASN A 53 -9.56 -1.77 2.94
CA ASN A 53 -10.74 -1.29 3.65
C ASN A 53 -10.38 -0.42 4.85
N GLU A 54 -9.30 -0.74 5.55
CA GLU A 54 -8.86 0.00 6.72
C GLU A 54 -8.49 1.45 6.39
N VAL A 55 -7.90 1.70 5.23
CA VAL A 55 -7.40 3.03 4.86
C VAL A 55 -8.22 3.71 3.76
N TYR A 56 -9.29 3.08 3.30
CA TYR A 56 -10.09 3.60 2.20
C TYR A 56 -10.78 4.92 2.58
N SER A 57 -10.71 5.89 1.68
CA SER A 57 -11.46 7.14 1.76
C SER A 57 -11.74 7.66 0.36
N GLN A 58 -12.48 8.76 0.26
CA GLN A 58 -12.75 9.41 -1.02
C GLN A 58 -11.47 9.89 -1.72
N ASP A 59 -10.40 10.07 -0.96
CA ASP A 59 -9.11 10.52 -1.51
C ASP A 59 -8.37 9.40 -2.24
N GLY A 60 -8.79 8.15 -2.06
CA GLY A 60 -8.22 7.02 -2.76
C GLY A 60 -7.16 6.26 -1.97
N VAL A 61 -6.66 5.19 -2.57
CA VAL A 61 -5.67 4.30 -1.97
C VAL A 61 -4.56 3.98 -2.96
N CYS A 62 -3.32 4.10 -2.50
CA CYS A 62 -2.13 3.65 -3.24
C CYS A 62 -1.66 2.33 -2.66
N ILE A 63 -1.43 1.33 -3.51
CA ILE A 63 -0.92 0.02 -3.10
C ILE A 63 0.50 -0.13 -3.65
N ILE A 64 1.43 -0.50 -2.78
CA ILE A 64 2.81 -0.80 -3.16
C ILE A 64 3.11 -2.24 -2.77
N THR A 65 3.69 -3.00 -3.69
CA THR A 65 3.97 -4.42 -3.49
C THR A 65 5.46 -4.69 -3.58
N ASP A 66 5.92 -5.78 -2.95
CA ASP A 66 7.34 -6.14 -2.98
C ASP A 66 7.72 -6.93 -4.24
N VAL A 67 7.12 -8.09 -4.46
CA VAL A 67 7.47 -8.95 -5.61
C VAL A 67 6.23 -9.64 -6.18
N GLY A 68 6.43 -10.33 -7.28
CA GLY A 68 5.47 -10.91 -8.22
C GLY A 68 4.08 -11.31 -7.72
N SER A 69 3.96 -12.25 -6.77
CA SER A 69 2.64 -12.75 -6.36
C SER A 69 1.84 -11.70 -5.60
N SER A 70 2.50 -10.81 -4.88
CA SER A 70 1.82 -9.68 -4.23
C SER A 70 1.20 -8.74 -5.25
N THR A 71 1.93 -8.47 -6.33
CA THR A 71 1.44 -7.64 -7.43
C THR A 71 0.24 -8.29 -8.12
N MET A 72 0.35 -9.58 -8.44
CA MET A 72 -0.73 -10.31 -9.11
C MET A 72 -2.01 -10.34 -8.28
N THR A 73 -1.89 -10.63 -6.99
CA THR A 73 -3.04 -10.68 -6.09
C THR A 73 -3.67 -9.30 -5.92
N ALA A 74 -2.86 -8.26 -5.77
CA ALA A 74 -3.36 -6.89 -5.69
C ALA A 74 -4.12 -6.50 -6.95
N GLN A 75 -3.62 -6.86 -8.14
CA GLN A 75 -4.30 -6.59 -9.41
C GLN A 75 -5.67 -7.26 -9.48
N ILE A 76 -5.76 -8.51 -9.03
CA ILE A 76 -7.04 -9.25 -9.00
C ILE A 76 -8.04 -8.51 -8.11
N ILE A 77 -7.61 -8.08 -6.92
CA ILE A 77 -8.48 -7.38 -5.98
C ILE A 77 -8.95 -6.05 -6.56
N ILE A 78 -8.05 -5.29 -7.17
CA ILE A 78 -8.38 -4.00 -7.78
C ILE A 78 -9.44 -4.19 -8.87
N GLU A 79 -9.31 -5.21 -9.72
CA GLU A 79 -10.29 -5.51 -10.75
C GLU A 79 -11.65 -5.87 -10.14
N GLU A 80 -11.65 -6.67 -9.08
CA GLU A 80 -12.89 -7.08 -8.42
C GLU A 80 -13.61 -5.91 -7.77
N LEU A 81 -12.86 -5.01 -7.12
CA LEU A 81 -13.44 -3.84 -6.46
C LEU A 81 -13.95 -2.81 -7.47
N ASN A 82 -13.37 -2.79 -8.65
CA ASN A 82 -13.77 -1.90 -9.75
C ASN A 82 -13.91 -0.43 -9.30
N ASP A 83 -12.95 0.03 -8.52
CA ASP A 83 -12.91 1.39 -8.00
C ASP A 83 -11.67 2.09 -8.53
N ASN A 84 -11.87 3.13 -9.35
CA ASN A 84 -10.77 3.83 -10.01
C ASN A 84 -9.94 4.69 -9.05
N LYS A 85 -10.34 4.77 -7.79
CA LYS A 85 -9.56 5.47 -6.75
C LYS A 85 -8.54 4.56 -6.08
N ILE A 86 -8.51 3.28 -6.41
CA ILE A 86 -7.54 2.32 -5.87
C ILE A 86 -6.49 2.06 -6.94
N LYS A 87 -5.24 2.42 -6.65
CA LYS A 87 -4.16 2.39 -7.64
C LYS A 87 -2.99 1.54 -7.16
N LEU A 88 -2.50 0.67 -8.05
CA LEU A 88 -1.27 -0.07 -7.82
C LEU A 88 -0.11 0.75 -8.38
N LEU A 89 0.90 1.00 -7.56
CA LEU A 89 2.07 1.77 -7.97
C LEU A 89 3.20 0.83 -8.37
N ASP A 90 3.87 1.17 -9.46
CA ASP A 90 5.07 0.45 -9.92
C ASP A 90 6.30 1.26 -9.53
N CYS A 91 6.87 0.93 -8.37
CA CYS A 91 8.01 1.66 -7.82
C CYS A 91 8.79 0.76 -6.84
N PRO A 92 10.07 1.06 -6.59
CA PRO A 92 10.82 0.39 -5.53
C PRO A 92 10.11 0.59 -4.19
N MET A 93 9.98 -0.50 -3.40
CA MET A 93 9.08 -0.48 -2.25
C MET A 93 9.45 0.55 -1.20
N LEU A 94 10.69 0.54 -0.72
CA LEU A 94 11.08 1.46 0.36
C LEU A 94 11.07 2.91 -0.10
N GLU A 95 11.75 3.20 -1.21
CA GLU A 95 11.85 4.56 -1.73
C GLU A 95 10.48 5.09 -2.17
N GLY A 96 9.70 4.24 -2.83
CA GLY A 96 8.36 4.60 -3.26
C GLY A 96 7.43 4.85 -2.07
N ALA A 97 7.48 4.00 -1.05
CA ALA A 97 6.66 4.18 0.14
C ALA A 97 7.01 5.49 0.86
N ILE A 98 8.29 5.81 1.02
CA ILE A 98 8.72 7.07 1.64
C ILE A 98 8.16 8.25 0.86
N ASN A 99 8.28 8.23 -0.47
CA ASN A 99 7.76 9.28 -1.34
C ASN A 99 6.25 9.44 -1.18
N VAL A 100 5.52 8.33 -1.19
CA VAL A 100 4.05 8.36 -1.12
C VAL A 100 3.57 8.88 0.23
N VAL A 101 4.12 8.39 1.35
CA VAL A 101 3.66 8.83 2.67
C VAL A 101 4.04 10.28 2.93
N THR A 102 5.18 10.75 2.43
CA THR A 102 5.59 12.15 2.53
C THR A 102 4.63 13.04 1.74
N SER A 103 4.29 12.63 0.53
CA SER A 103 3.33 13.37 -0.31
C SER A 103 1.94 13.40 0.32
N CYS A 104 1.50 12.28 0.91
CA CYS A 104 0.25 12.20 1.64
C CYS A 104 0.22 13.19 2.81
N GLU A 105 1.30 13.25 3.59
CA GLU A 105 1.43 14.18 4.71
C GLU A 105 1.34 15.63 4.25
N GLN A 106 1.81 15.92 3.04
CA GLN A 106 1.72 17.25 2.45
C GLN A 106 0.35 17.57 1.86
N GLY A 107 -0.60 16.65 1.95
CA GLY A 107 -1.95 16.84 1.45
C GLY A 107 -2.10 16.69 -0.06
N LYS A 108 -1.16 16.05 -0.73
CA LYS A 108 -1.23 15.85 -2.18
C LYS A 108 -2.34 14.87 -2.55
N THR A 109 -2.94 15.10 -3.72
CA THR A 109 -3.97 14.21 -4.27
C THR A 109 -3.34 12.94 -4.82
N ILE A 110 -4.18 11.91 -5.04
CA ILE A 110 -3.67 10.66 -5.62
C ILE A 110 -3.08 10.88 -7.01
N ASN A 111 -3.66 11.76 -7.82
CA ASN A 111 -3.12 12.05 -9.14
C ASN A 111 -1.75 12.73 -9.05
N GLU A 112 -1.57 13.65 -8.11
CA GLU A 112 -0.28 14.28 -7.86
C GLU A 112 0.77 13.25 -7.42
N ILE A 113 0.38 12.32 -6.54
CA ILE A 113 1.25 11.25 -6.08
C ILE A 113 1.66 10.34 -7.24
N LEU A 114 0.70 9.92 -8.07
CA LEU A 114 0.98 9.07 -9.23
C LEU A 114 1.94 9.77 -10.21
N ASN A 115 1.76 11.05 -10.44
CA ASN A 115 2.61 11.80 -11.37
C ASN A 115 4.04 11.94 -10.83
N SER A 116 4.24 11.96 -9.53
CA SER A 116 5.57 12.08 -8.93
C SER A 116 6.37 10.77 -8.97
N ILE A 117 5.70 9.64 -9.12
CA ILE A 117 6.33 8.31 -9.15
C ILE A 117 6.80 7.96 -10.57
N ASN A 118 6.10 8.41 -11.57
CA ASN A 118 6.37 8.07 -12.99
C ASN A 118 7.41 9.00 -13.63
#